data_61378595efab2139ccdad98897eb308a
#
_entry.id   61378595efab2139ccdad98897eb308a
#
_cell.length_a   1.000
_cell.length_b   1.000
_cell.length_c   1.000
_cell.angle_alpha   90.00
_cell.angle_beta   90.00
_cell.angle_gamma   90.00
#
_symmetry.space_group_name_H-M   'P 1'
#
loop_
_entity.id
_entity.type
_entity.pdbx_description
1 polymer ?
#
loop_
_entity_poly.entity_id
_entity_poly.type
_entity_poly.pdbx_seq_one_letter_code
_entity_poly.pdbx_strand_id
1 'polypeptide(L)'
;MALFERRISTRNLQHGHAMFVGANKAFLVEIKDISKGGCQITRPRSWPFNLQDEGLVYIFGEPGPVPSHAAHIAWYREEFIGIEFN
;
A
#
# COMPACT_ATOMS: atom_id res chain seq x y z
N MET A 1 13.72 -0.30 19.98
CA MET A 1 13.92 -0.58 19.21
C MET A 1 13.81 -0.83 18.49
N ALA A 2 13.71 -0.47 18.78
CA ALA A 2 13.89 -0.65 17.84
C ALA A 2 13.56 -0.99 17.17
N LEU A 3 13.66 -0.61 17.49
CA LEU A 3 13.59 -0.87 16.59
C LEU A 3 13.38 -1.09 15.87
N PHE A 4 13.61 -0.77 15.97
CA PHE A 4 13.71 -0.96 14.88
C PHE A 4 13.93 -1.18 14.20
N GLU A 5 14.05 -1.04 14.33
CA GLU A 5 14.53 -1.28 13.46
C GLU A 5 14.48 -1.41 12.66
N ARG A 6 14.70 -1.23 12.65
CA ARG A 6 14.81 -1.24 11.72
C ARG A 6 14.53 -1.53 10.91
N ARG A 7 14.57 -1.38 10.89
CA ARG A 7 14.41 -1.54 9.98
C ARG A 7 14.07 -1.85 9.22
N ILE A 8 14.19 -1.69 9.37
CA ILE A 8 13.96 -1.94 8.62
C ILE A 8 13.61 -2.39 8.00
N SER A 9 13.77 -2.44 8.25
CA SER A 9 13.47 -2.86 7.74
C SER A 9 12.89 -3.47 7.37
N THR A 10 13.13 -3.50 7.64
CA THR A 10 12.56 -3.98 7.49
C THR A 10 11.79 -4.52 7.31
N ARG A 11 11.77 -4.71 7.56
CA ARG A 11 10.92 -5.27 7.50
C ARG A 11 9.93 -5.45 8.08
N ASN A 12 9.83 -5.20 8.71
CA ASN A 12 8.90 -5.26 9.48
C ASN A 12 7.69 -4.58 9.33
N LEU A 13 7.39 -3.79 9.28
CA LEU A 13 6.46 -2.97 8.85
C LEU A 13 5.42 -3.56 8.07
N GLN A 14 5.46 -4.74 7.88
CA GLN A 14 4.60 -5.48 7.12
C GLN A 14 3.19 -5.48 7.59
N HIS A 15 2.89 -5.01 8.73
CA HIS A 15 1.53 -4.98 9.23
C HIS A 15 0.94 -3.59 9.22
N GLY A 16 1.45 -2.74 8.38
CA GLY A 16 0.91 -1.42 8.25
C GLY A 16 -0.40 -1.40 7.46
N HIS A 17 -0.95 -0.24 7.37
CA HIS A 17 -2.16 0.02 6.59
C HIS A 17 -1.88 1.09 5.57
N ALA A 18 -2.67 1.09 4.51
CA ALA A 18 -2.60 2.12 3.49
C ALA A 18 -4.01 2.49 3.07
N MET A 19 -4.13 3.65 2.46
CA MET A 19 -5.39 4.04 1.83
C MET A 19 -5.11 4.30 0.37
N PHE A 20 -5.86 3.63 -0.49
CA PHE A 20 -5.77 3.90 -1.92
C PHE A 20 -6.95 4.78 -2.31
N VAL A 21 -6.66 5.89 -2.97
CA VAL A 21 -7.68 6.86 -3.35
C VAL A 21 -7.65 7.02 -4.86
N GLY A 22 -8.77 6.74 -5.50
CA GLY A 22 -8.89 6.91 -6.94
C GLY A 22 -10.35 6.94 -7.34
N ALA A 23 -10.67 7.56 -8.47
CA ALA A 23 -12.02 7.59 -9.02
C ALA A 23 -13.07 7.99 -7.97
N ASN A 24 -12.74 8.96 -7.12
CA ASN A 24 -13.62 9.46 -6.07
C ASN A 24 -13.95 8.41 -4.99
N LYS A 25 -13.11 7.41 -4.85
CA LYS A 25 -13.30 6.36 -3.83
C LYS A 25 -12.00 6.20 -3.05
N ALA A 26 -12.14 5.84 -1.79
CA ALA A 26 -11.00 5.62 -0.92
C ALA A 26 -11.20 4.30 -0.19
N PHE A 27 -10.15 3.48 -0.17
CA PHE A 27 -10.19 2.17 0.48
C PHE A 27 -9.02 2.02 1.43
N LEU A 28 -9.33 1.73 2.68
CA LEU A 28 -8.31 1.39 3.66
C LEU A 28 -7.97 -0.08 3.49
N VAL A 29 -6.70 -0.38 3.36
CA VAL A 29 -6.25 -1.73 3.07
C VAL A 29 -5.08 -2.11 3.97
N GLU A 30 -4.86 -3.40 4.11
CA GLU A 30 -3.72 -3.90 4.86
C GLU A 30 -2.54 -4.10 3.93
N ILE A 31 -1.38 -3.67 4.37
CA ILE A 31 -0.16 -3.85 3.62
C ILE A 31 0.44 -5.20 3.98
N LYS A 32 0.66 -6.03 2.96
CA LYS A 32 1.39 -7.26 3.18
C LYS A 32 2.88 -7.02 3.09
N ASP A 33 3.28 -6.16 2.17
CA ASP A 33 4.68 -5.96 1.89
C ASP A 33 4.86 -4.61 1.22
N ILE A 34 5.97 -3.94 1.47
CA ILE A 34 6.21 -2.63 0.88
C ILE A 34 7.68 -2.51 0.51
N SER A 35 7.94 -1.85 -0.61
CA SER A 35 9.29 -1.60 -1.06
C SER A 35 9.36 -0.19 -1.61
N LYS A 36 10.52 0.17 -2.12
CA LYS A 36 10.72 1.47 -2.69
C LYS A 36 9.83 1.71 -3.89
N GLY A 37 9.53 0.69 -4.67
CA GLY A 37 8.77 0.84 -5.90
C GLY A 37 7.29 0.56 -5.80
N GLY A 38 6.80 0.09 -4.67
CA GLY A 38 5.40 -0.22 -4.55
C GLY A 38 5.07 -1.03 -3.34
N CYS A 39 3.86 -1.56 -3.31
CA CYS A 39 3.45 -2.40 -2.19
C CYS A 39 2.49 -3.47 -2.64
N GLN A 40 2.39 -4.51 -1.82
CA GLN A 40 1.37 -5.53 -1.97
C GLN A 40 0.38 -5.34 -0.86
N ILE A 41 -0.88 -5.35 -1.20
CA ILE A 41 -1.94 -5.19 -0.21
C ILE A 41 -2.84 -6.41 -0.24
N THR A 42 -3.51 -6.67 0.87
CA THR A 42 -4.52 -7.70 0.93
C THR A 42 -5.71 -7.27 0.09
N ARG A 43 -6.22 -8.17 -0.71
CA ARG A 43 -7.28 -7.84 -1.65
C ARG A 43 -8.61 -7.71 -0.92
N PRO A 44 -9.22 -6.50 -0.88
CA PRO A 44 -10.53 -6.35 -0.26
C PRO A 44 -11.62 -6.99 -1.11
N ARG A 45 -12.72 -7.35 -0.46
CA ARG A 45 -13.82 -7.97 -1.16
C ARG A 45 -14.41 -7.10 -2.23
N SER A 46 -14.61 -5.84 -1.92
CA SER A 46 -15.34 -4.93 -2.79
C SER A 46 -14.43 -3.97 -3.52
N TRP A 47 -13.30 -4.45 -3.96
CA TRP A 47 -12.31 -3.61 -4.60
C TRP A 47 -12.81 -3.15 -5.96
N PRO A 48 -13.00 -1.84 -6.16
CA PRO A 48 -13.62 -1.35 -7.39
C PRO A 48 -12.64 -0.94 -8.49
N PHE A 49 -11.34 -1.04 -8.20
CA PHE A 49 -10.35 -0.54 -9.16
C PHE A 49 -9.90 -1.63 -10.10
N ASN A 50 -9.52 -1.22 -11.31
CA ASN A 50 -9.09 -2.15 -12.35
C ASN A 50 -7.59 -2.07 -12.54
N LEU A 51 -7.08 -3.01 -13.31
CA LEU A 51 -5.68 -3.02 -13.69
C LEU A 51 -5.35 -1.69 -14.35
N GLN A 52 -4.22 -1.12 -13.99
CA GLN A 52 -3.70 0.14 -14.50
C GLN A 52 -4.46 1.39 -14.02
N ASP A 53 -5.50 1.23 -13.25
CA ASP A 53 -6.15 2.40 -12.64
C ASP A 53 -5.14 3.15 -11.78
N GLU A 54 -5.17 4.46 -11.83
CA GLU A 54 -4.24 5.32 -11.11
C GLU A 54 -4.90 5.98 -9.92
N GLY A 55 -4.09 6.29 -8.93
CA GLY A 55 -4.58 6.94 -7.74
C GLY A 55 -3.43 7.36 -6.85
N LEU A 56 -3.77 7.64 -5.60
CA LEU A 56 -2.80 8.00 -4.57
C LEU A 56 -2.83 6.94 -3.48
N VAL A 57 -1.66 6.57 -3.01
CA VAL A 57 -1.54 5.64 -1.89
C VAL A 57 -0.98 6.40 -0.71
N TYR A 58 -1.69 6.35 0.41
CA TYR A 58 -1.23 6.93 1.67
C TYR A 58 -0.81 5.80 2.57
N ILE A 59 0.42 5.89 3.09
CA ILE A 59 0.99 4.82 3.91
C ILE A 59 0.92 5.23 5.37
N PHE A 60 0.26 4.43 6.19
CA PHE A 60 0.13 4.70 7.62
C PHE A 60 1.01 3.74 8.40
N GLY A 61 1.31 4.10 9.63
CA GLY A 61 2.02 3.20 10.52
C GLY A 61 3.33 3.73 11.03
N GLU A 62 3.76 4.87 10.54
CA GLU A 62 5.01 5.47 11.01
C GLU A 62 4.75 6.84 11.58
N PRO A 63 5.53 7.28 12.56
CA PRO A 63 5.34 8.61 13.11
C PRO A 63 5.67 9.68 12.08
N GLY A 64 5.07 10.84 12.24
CA GLY A 64 5.33 11.96 11.37
C GLY A 64 4.30 12.08 10.27
N PRO A 65 4.58 12.89 9.27
CA PRO A 65 3.64 13.09 8.16
C PRO A 65 3.39 11.79 7.42
N VAL A 66 2.17 11.62 6.93
CA VAL A 66 1.80 10.41 6.20
C VAL A 66 2.35 10.52 4.78
N PRO A 67 3.24 9.59 4.38
CA PRO A 67 3.74 9.62 3.01
C PRO A 67 2.63 9.27 2.02
N SER A 68 2.68 9.88 0.87
CA SER A 68 1.76 9.54 -0.19
C SER A 68 2.52 9.39 -1.50
N HIS A 69 2.00 8.51 -2.35
CA HIS A 69 2.65 8.21 -3.63
C HIS A 69 1.59 8.14 -4.71
N ALA A 70 1.86 8.77 -5.84
CA ALA A 70 1.07 8.49 -7.03
C ALA A 70 1.38 7.07 -7.45
N ALA A 71 0.37 6.32 -7.83
CA ALA A 71 0.54 4.89 -8.04
C ALA A 71 -0.53 4.36 -8.99
N HIS A 72 -0.33 3.14 -9.43
CA HIS A 72 -1.33 2.46 -10.25
C HIS A 72 -1.40 1.00 -9.85
N ILE A 73 -2.52 0.37 -10.20
CA ILE A 73 -2.73 -1.05 -9.92
C ILE A 73 -1.93 -1.83 -10.95
N ALA A 74 -0.92 -2.56 -10.49
CA ALA A 74 0.02 -3.24 -11.38
C ALA A 74 -0.40 -4.67 -11.69
N TRP A 75 -0.94 -5.39 -10.70
CA TRP A 75 -1.34 -6.77 -10.93
C TRP A 75 -2.31 -7.23 -9.86
N TYR A 76 -3.02 -8.29 -10.19
CA TYR A 76 -3.96 -8.94 -9.27
C TYR A 76 -3.57 -10.38 -9.06
N ARG A 77 -3.77 -10.85 -7.84
CA ARG A 77 -3.73 -12.26 -7.51
C ARG A 77 -4.93 -12.58 -6.65
N GLU A 78 -5.06 -13.83 -6.30
CA GLU A 78 -6.23 -14.29 -5.57
C GLU A 78 -6.42 -13.54 -4.26
N GLU A 79 -5.34 -13.40 -3.50
CA GLU A 79 -5.40 -12.80 -2.19
C GLU A 79 -4.74 -11.44 -2.08
N PHE A 80 -4.02 -11.01 -3.09
CA PHE A 80 -3.22 -9.81 -3.00
C PHE A 80 -3.33 -8.97 -4.26
N ILE A 81 -3.03 -7.70 -4.10
CA ILE A 81 -3.00 -6.75 -5.20
C ILE A 81 -1.64 -6.08 -5.18
N GLY A 82 -1.02 -5.96 -6.33
CA GLY A 82 0.23 -5.24 -6.46
C GLY A 82 -0.03 -3.81 -6.90
N ILE A 83 0.52 -2.87 -6.14
CA ILE A 83 0.43 -1.45 -6.43
C ILE A 83 1.83 -0.95 -6.70
N GLU A 84 2.02 -0.31 -7.83
CA GLU A 84 3.33 0.21 -8.21
C GLU A 84 3.31 1.72 -8.11
N PHE A 85 4.34 2.29 -7.47
CA PHE A 85 4.46 3.74 -7.35
C PHE A 85 4.98 4.29 -8.66
N ASN A 86 4.39 5.39 -9.09
CA ASN A 86 4.78 6.03 -10.36
C ASN A 86 6.08 6.79 -10.26
#